data_92473d89ee100306f7cd3aa2eb8cbd25
#
_entry.id   92473d89ee100306f7cd3aa2eb8cbd25
#
_cell.length_a   1.000
_cell.length_b   1.000
_cell.length_c   1.000
_cell.angle_alpha   90.00
_cell.angle_beta   90.00
_cell.angle_gamma   90.00
#
_symmetry.space_group_name_H-M   'P 1'
#
loop_
_entity.id
_entity.type
_entity.pdbx_description
1 polymer ?
#
loop_
_entity_poly.entity_id
_entity_poly.type
_entity_poly.pdbx_seq_one_letter_code
_entity_poly.pdbx_strand_id
1 'polypeptide(L)'
;MGSTGTTSSSSPLPLEGRVAIITGASRGIGREISLHLASLGAKVVLSYTSVASAALANLLARKINASSPPPNARAITYQANVSDPLQVKLLFDRAQEAFQTEPHIVVNSAGVLDHKYPTIANTSVDDFDYTFNVNTRGAFLVSREAANRLKRGGGGRIILLSSSDGGLRVGFGAYAASKAAIETMVKILARELKGMQITANCVAPGPIATQMFFEGKTEDQIEKTIEKCPMGRLGEIEDIAPVVGFLAGDGSEWINGQTIRVNGGSALSKL
;
A
#
# COMPACT_ATOMS: atom_id res chain seq x y z
N MET A 1 36.91 -42.02 5.68
CA MET A 1 36.88 -40.60 5.29
C MET A 1 35.41 -40.20 5.17
N GLY A 2 34.89 -39.60 6.22
CA GLY A 2 33.49 -39.16 6.27
C GLY A 2 33.36 -37.77 5.64
N SER A 3 32.57 -37.64 4.59
CA SER A 3 32.20 -36.39 3.97
C SER A 3 31.13 -35.73 4.86
N THR A 4 31.50 -34.69 5.60
CA THR A 4 30.56 -33.79 6.31
C THR A 4 29.93 -32.87 5.28
N GLY A 5 28.75 -33.24 4.81
CA GLY A 5 27.92 -32.37 4.00
C GLY A 5 27.50 -31.14 4.83
N THR A 6 28.08 -29.99 4.58
CA THR A 6 27.66 -28.70 5.08
C THR A 6 26.33 -28.33 4.40
N THR A 7 25.22 -28.56 5.10
CA THR A 7 23.94 -27.97 4.73
C THR A 7 24.06 -26.46 4.96
N SER A 8 24.18 -25.69 3.91
CA SER A 8 24.07 -24.23 3.96
C SER A 8 22.64 -23.86 4.37
N SER A 9 22.42 -23.62 5.65
CA SER A 9 21.18 -23.03 6.12
C SER A 9 21.16 -21.58 5.65
N SER A 10 20.42 -21.28 4.58
CA SER A 10 20.13 -19.90 4.20
C SER A 10 19.41 -19.23 5.37
N SER A 11 19.88 -18.05 5.78
CA SER A 11 19.16 -17.26 6.79
C SER A 11 17.71 -17.04 6.36
N PRO A 12 16.74 -17.10 7.28
CA PRO A 12 15.33 -16.89 6.95
C PRO A 12 15.13 -15.50 6.32
N LEU A 13 14.21 -15.42 5.36
CA LEU A 13 13.87 -14.14 4.73
C LEU A 13 13.21 -13.19 5.74
N PRO A 14 13.39 -11.86 5.60
CA PRO A 14 12.94 -10.87 6.59
C PRO A 14 11.45 -10.92 6.95
N LEU A 15 10.59 -11.36 6.02
CA LEU A 15 9.14 -11.48 6.21
C LEU A 15 8.66 -12.93 6.11
N GLU A 16 9.55 -13.90 6.27
CA GLU A 16 9.15 -15.30 6.22
C GLU A 16 8.13 -15.62 7.31
N GLY A 17 7.09 -16.38 6.93
CA GLY A 17 5.99 -16.72 7.83
C GLY A 17 4.94 -15.62 8.02
N ARG A 18 5.17 -14.38 7.54
CA ARG A 18 4.20 -13.29 7.66
C ARG A 18 3.18 -13.32 6.53
N VAL A 19 1.95 -12.93 6.87
CA VAL A 19 0.85 -12.73 5.91
C VAL A 19 0.61 -11.24 5.75
N ALA A 20 0.63 -10.76 4.49
CA ALA A 20 0.37 -9.38 4.12
C ALA A 20 -0.89 -9.28 3.26
N ILE A 21 -1.79 -8.36 3.59
CA ILE A 21 -2.95 -7.97 2.79
C ILE A 21 -2.60 -6.67 2.07
N ILE A 22 -2.67 -6.65 0.73
CA ILE A 22 -2.39 -5.45 -0.06
C ILE A 22 -3.65 -5.09 -0.85
N THR A 23 -4.24 -3.91 -0.59
CA THR A 23 -5.34 -3.39 -1.39
C THR A 23 -4.83 -2.63 -2.61
N GLY A 24 -5.61 -2.62 -3.72
CA GLY A 24 -5.14 -2.00 -4.96
C GLY A 24 -3.93 -2.70 -5.58
N ALA A 25 -3.80 -4.02 -5.39
CA ALA A 25 -2.62 -4.80 -5.76
C ALA A 25 -2.49 -5.13 -7.25
N SER A 26 -3.52 -4.87 -8.07
CA SER A 26 -3.53 -5.31 -9.48
C SER A 26 -2.56 -4.56 -10.39
N ARG A 27 -2.19 -3.31 -10.07
CA ARG A 27 -1.34 -2.44 -10.89
C ARG A 27 -0.59 -1.39 -10.06
N GLY A 28 0.33 -0.67 -10.71
CA GLY A 28 1.05 0.48 -10.13
C GLY A 28 1.79 0.12 -8.85
N ILE A 29 1.76 1.05 -7.88
CA ILE A 29 2.48 0.94 -6.61
C ILE A 29 2.08 -0.32 -5.83
N GLY A 30 0.77 -0.62 -5.72
CA GLY A 30 0.30 -1.80 -4.98
C GLY A 30 0.78 -3.13 -5.56
N ARG A 31 0.90 -3.22 -6.90
CA ARG A 31 1.47 -4.38 -7.58
C ARG A 31 2.94 -4.57 -7.21
N GLU A 32 3.73 -3.50 -7.26
CA GLU A 32 5.17 -3.58 -6.97
C GLU A 32 5.44 -3.88 -5.50
N ILE A 33 4.68 -3.26 -4.59
CA ILE A 33 4.72 -3.61 -3.17
C ILE A 33 4.45 -5.10 -2.96
N SER A 34 3.47 -5.66 -3.67
CA SER A 34 3.14 -7.08 -3.54
C SER A 34 4.28 -8.00 -3.98
N LEU A 35 4.94 -7.67 -5.09
CA LEU A 35 6.13 -8.38 -5.55
C LEU A 35 7.28 -8.28 -4.54
N HIS A 36 7.52 -7.09 -4.05
CA HIS A 36 8.61 -6.83 -3.11
C HIS A 36 8.39 -7.55 -1.78
N LEU A 37 7.19 -7.46 -1.17
CA LEU A 37 6.90 -8.18 0.08
C LEU A 37 6.99 -9.70 -0.10
N ALA A 38 6.53 -10.22 -1.24
CA ALA A 38 6.69 -11.63 -1.57
C ALA A 38 8.16 -12.04 -1.73
N SER A 39 9.02 -11.20 -2.33
CA SER A 39 10.45 -11.47 -2.44
C SER A 39 11.15 -11.49 -1.07
N LEU A 40 10.64 -10.74 -0.10
CA LEU A 40 11.08 -10.76 1.30
C LEU A 40 10.53 -11.94 2.11
N GLY A 41 9.76 -12.84 1.51
CA GLY A 41 9.26 -14.06 2.15
C GLY A 41 7.80 -14.02 2.61
N ALA A 42 7.11 -12.89 2.49
CA ALA A 42 5.71 -12.80 2.91
C ALA A 42 4.78 -13.65 2.02
N LYS A 43 3.73 -14.20 2.64
CA LYS A 43 2.53 -14.65 1.94
C LYS A 43 1.64 -13.44 1.69
N VAL A 44 1.07 -13.29 0.49
CA VAL A 44 0.36 -12.07 0.09
C VAL A 44 -1.06 -12.33 -0.37
N VAL A 45 -1.99 -11.49 0.09
CA VAL A 45 -3.36 -11.42 -0.43
C VAL A 45 -3.45 -10.19 -1.33
N LEU A 46 -3.63 -10.43 -2.62
CA LEU A 46 -3.70 -9.40 -3.66
C LEU A 46 -5.15 -8.96 -3.83
N SER A 47 -5.55 -7.87 -3.15
CA SER A 47 -6.91 -7.37 -3.27
C SER A 47 -7.03 -6.37 -4.43
N TYR A 48 -8.12 -6.51 -5.18
CA TYR A 48 -8.50 -5.67 -6.31
C TYR A 48 -10.02 -5.41 -6.29
N THR A 49 -10.51 -4.35 -6.96
CA THR A 49 -11.92 -3.96 -6.82
C THR A 49 -12.81 -4.34 -8.00
N SER A 50 -12.30 -4.35 -9.23
CA SER A 50 -13.13 -4.56 -10.44
C SER A 50 -12.85 -5.90 -11.12
N VAL A 51 -13.84 -6.45 -11.79
CA VAL A 51 -13.70 -7.66 -12.64
C VAL A 51 -12.60 -7.43 -13.70
N ALA A 52 -12.52 -6.23 -14.27
CA ALA A 52 -11.46 -5.88 -15.24
C ALA A 52 -10.04 -6.01 -14.67
N SER A 53 -9.87 -5.83 -13.35
CA SER A 53 -8.57 -5.96 -12.68
C SER A 53 -8.23 -7.41 -12.29
N ALA A 54 -9.19 -8.35 -12.38
CA ALA A 54 -9.01 -9.74 -11.98
C ALA A 54 -7.88 -10.43 -12.76
N ALA A 55 -7.83 -10.23 -14.08
CA ALA A 55 -6.81 -10.83 -14.95
C ALA A 55 -5.40 -10.40 -14.53
N LEU A 56 -5.20 -9.11 -14.21
CA LEU A 56 -3.93 -8.55 -13.76
C LEU A 56 -3.52 -9.10 -12.39
N ALA A 57 -4.46 -9.16 -11.44
CA ALA A 57 -4.21 -9.70 -10.11
C ALA A 57 -3.85 -11.19 -10.16
N ASN A 58 -4.56 -11.97 -10.99
CA ASN A 58 -4.30 -13.39 -11.19
C ASN A 58 -2.95 -13.65 -11.88
N LEU A 59 -2.57 -12.81 -12.83
CA LEU A 59 -1.24 -12.89 -13.47
C LEU A 59 -0.13 -12.62 -12.44
N LEU A 60 -0.33 -11.62 -11.58
CA LEU A 60 0.61 -11.29 -10.50
C LEU A 60 0.74 -12.47 -9.52
N ALA A 61 -0.39 -13.05 -9.08
CA ALA A 61 -0.37 -14.22 -8.21
C ALA A 61 0.38 -15.41 -8.82
N ARG A 62 0.14 -15.68 -10.12
CA ARG A 62 0.90 -16.72 -10.84
C ARG A 62 2.39 -16.43 -10.87
N LYS A 63 2.79 -15.17 -11.12
CA LYS A 63 4.21 -14.78 -11.12
C LYS A 63 4.86 -15.02 -9.76
N ILE A 64 4.20 -14.62 -8.66
CA ILE A 64 4.71 -14.84 -7.30
C ILE A 64 4.78 -16.33 -6.96
N ASN A 65 3.77 -17.10 -7.34
CA ASN A 65 3.69 -18.53 -7.05
C ASN A 65 4.59 -19.40 -7.96
N ALA A 66 5.15 -18.87 -9.03
CA ALA A 66 6.05 -19.63 -9.92
C ALA A 66 7.27 -20.20 -9.17
N SER A 67 7.75 -19.50 -8.14
CA SER A 67 8.83 -19.95 -7.25
C SER A 67 8.37 -20.74 -6.03
N SER A 68 7.05 -20.91 -5.84
CA SER A 68 6.46 -21.60 -4.67
C SER A 68 5.12 -22.23 -5.08
N PRO A 69 5.13 -23.35 -5.85
CA PRO A 69 3.93 -24.01 -6.32
C PRO A 69 3.13 -24.63 -5.16
N PRO A 70 1.83 -24.95 -5.39
CA PRO A 70 1.03 -25.64 -4.37
C PRO A 70 1.70 -26.93 -3.86
N PRO A 71 1.55 -27.28 -2.56
CA PRO A 71 0.68 -26.61 -1.57
C PRO A 71 1.27 -25.34 -0.92
N ASN A 72 2.49 -24.93 -1.30
CA ASN A 72 3.22 -23.82 -0.68
C ASN A 72 2.99 -22.47 -1.37
N ALA A 73 1.84 -22.30 -2.04
CA ALA A 73 1.49 -21.03 -2.70
C ALA A 73 1.55 -19.85 -1.72
N ARG A 74 2.26 -18.78 -2.14
CA ARG A 74 2.45 -17.58 -1.33
C ARG A 74 1.57 -16.41 -1.72
N ALA A 75 0.84 -16.49 -2.82
CA ALA A 75 -0.05 -15.43 -3.27
C ALA A 75 -1.45 -15.97 -3.59
N ILE A 76 -2.46 -15.29 -3.08
CA ILE A 76 -3.86 -15.47 -3.48
C ILE A 76 -4.44 -14.13 -3.92
N THR A 77 -5.52 -14.18 -4.70
CA THR A 77 -6.26 -13.00 -5.12
C THR A 77 -7.63 -12.95 -4.44
N TYR A 78 -8.12 -11.74 -4.15
CA TYR A 78 -9.46 -11.56 -3.63
C TYR A 78 -10.05 -10.23 -4.13
N GLN A 79 -11.27 -10.29 -4.67
CA GLN A 79 -11.99 -9.09 -5.09
C GLN A 79 -12.68 -8.45 -3.88
N ALA A 80 -12.34 -7.19 -3.60
CA ALA A 80 -13.00 -6.40 -2.56
C ALA A 80 -12.97 -4.91 -2.88
N ASN A 81 -14.14 -4.27 -2.75
CA ASN A 81 -14.24 -2.82 -2.74
C ASN A 81 -13.94 -2.33 -1.32
N VAL A 82 -12.88 -1.56 -1.15
CA VAL A 82 -12.45 -1.05 0.16
C VAL A 82 -13.48 -0.11 0.81
N SER A 83 -14.39 0.48 0.04
CA SER A 83 -15.46 1.33 0.58
C SER A 83 -16.67 0.55 1.12
N ASP A 84 -16.68 -0.77 0.95
CA ASP A 84 -17.74 -1.67 1.46
C ASP A 84 -17.25 -2.40 2.72
N PRO A 85 -17.88 -2.18 3.89
CA PRO A 85 -17.43 -2.77 5.15
C PRO A 85 -17.53 -4.29 5.19
N LEU A 86 -18.52 -4.89 4.48
CA LEU A 86 -18.65 -6.35 4.41
C LEU A 86 -17.54 -6.96 3.55
N GLN A 87 -17.24 -6.37 2.41
CA GLN A 87 -16.18 -6.86 1.53
C GLN A 87 -14.80 -6.73 2.18
N VAL A 88 -14.54 -5.66 2.93
CA VAL A 88 -13.31 -5.52 3.71
C VAL A 88 -13.23 -6.59 4.79
N LYS A 89 -14.31 -6.86 5.55
CA LYS A 89 -14.34 -7.95 6.52
C LYS A 89 -14.02 -9.30 5.87
N LEU A 90 -14.68 -9.62 4.75
CA LEU A 90 -14.48 -10.88 4.03
C LEU A 90 -13.06 -11.01 3.45
N LEU A 91 -12.41 -9.91 3.08
CA LEU A 91 -11.00 -9.91 2.66
C LEU A 91 -10.08 -10.43 3.79
N PHE A 92 -10.31 -10.00 5.02
CA PHE A 92 -9.55 -10.48 6.18
C PHE A 92 -9.91 -11.94 6.53
N ASP A 93 -11.19 -12.32 6.45
CA ASP A 93 -11.62 -13.71 6.64
C ASP A 93 -10.90 -14.61 5.65
N ARG A 94 -10.85 -14.22 4.38
CA ARG A 94 -10.16 -14.97 3.33
C ARG A 94 -8.66 -15.09 3.55
N ALA A 95 -8.02 -14.04 4.05
CA ALA A 95 -6.60 -14.08 4.38
C ALA A 95 -6.30 -15.10 5.49
N GLN A 96 -7.09 -15.09 6.57
CA GLN A 96 -6.95 -16.05 7.68
C GLN A 96 -7.25 -17.50 7.25
N GLU A 97 -8.31 -17.69 6.47
CA GLU A 97 -8.67 -19.01 5.93
C GLU A 97 -7.57 -19.56 5.02
N ALA A 98 -7.07 -18.79 4.08
CA ALA A 98 -6.10 -19.28 3.10
C ALA A 98 -4.74 -19.62 3.70
N PHE A 99 -4.30 -18.89 4.71
CA PHE A 99 -2.97 -19.06 5.29
C PHE A 99 -2.96 -19.62 6.71
N GLN A 100 -4.14 -19.92 7.26
CA GLN A 100 -4.33 -20.55 8.59
C GLN A 100 -3.61 -19.77 9.72
N THR A 101 -3.55 -18.44 9.59
CA THR A 101 -2.92 -17.56 10.58
C THR A 101 -3.52 -16.16 10.49
N GLU A 102 -3.43 -15.40 11.58
CA GLU A 102 -3.78 -13.98 11.57
C GLU A 102 -2.87 -13.20 10.60
N PRO A 103 -3.39 -12.20 9.86
CA PRO A 103 -2.56 -11.33 9.07
C PRO A 103 -1.57 -10.56 9.96
N HIS A 104 -0.38 -10.28 9.44
CA HIS A 104 0.65 -9.51 10.13
C HIS A 104 0.75 -8.08 9.57
N ILE A 105 0.59 -7.96 8.27
CA ILE A 105 0.86 -6.73 7.54
C ILE A 105 -0.37 -6.35 6.72
N VAL A 106 -0.77 -5.09 6.79
CA VAL A 106 -1.78 -4.50 5.91
C VAL A 106 -1.17 -3.31 5.20
N VAL A 107 -1.22 -3.33 3.86
CA VAL A 107 -0.86 -2.19 3.02
C VAL A 107 -2.09 -1.70 2.28
N ASN A 108 -2.61 -0.53 2.65
CA ASN A 108 -3.72 0.09 1.94
C ASN A 108 -3.20 1.00 0.82
N SER A 109 -3.07 0.43 -0.39
CA SER A 109 -2.66 1.13 -1.61
C SER A 109 -3.83 1.46 -2.53
N ALA A 110 -5.05 1.00 -2.24
CA ALA A 110 -6.24 1.37 -2.99
C ALA A 110 -6.49 2.88 -2.91
N GLY A 111 -6.75 3.49 -4.06
CA GLY A 111 -7.05 4.91 -4.15
C GLY A 111 -7.47 5.32 -5.54
N VAL A 112 -8.14 6.46 -5.63
CA VAL A 112 -8.62 7.08 -6.86
C VAL A 112 -8.25 8.55 -6.89
N LEU A 113 -8.17 9.10 -8.10
CA LEU A 113 -7.95 10.51 -8.40
C LEU A 113 -8.94 10.91 -9.49
N ASP A 114 -9.54 12.09 -9.38
CA ASP A 114 -10.35 12.65 -10.47
C ASP A 114 -9.42 13.24 -11.54
N HIS A 115 -9.36 12.58 -12.69
CA HIS A 115 -8.51 12.96 -13.83
C HIS A 115 -9.03 14.18 -14.63
N LYS A 116 -10.20 14.71 -14.26
CA LYS A 116 -10.68 16.00 -14.78
C LYS A 116 -9.96 17.19 -14.13
N TYR A 117 -9.32 16.96 -12.99
CA TYR A 117 -8.61 17.96 -12.18
C TYR A 117 -9.46 19.23 -11.91
N PRO A 118 -10.70 19.11 -11.42
CA PRO A 118 -11.55 20.27 -11.18
C PRO A 118 -11.01 21.12 -10.03
N THR A 119 -11.27 22.44 -10.10
CA THR A 119 -11.10 23.30 -8.92
C THR A 119 -12.12 22.92 -7.84
N ILE A 120 -11.90 23.32 -6.58
CA ILE A 120 -12.86 23.05 -5.50
C ILE A 120 -14.27 23.57 -5.86
N ALA A 121 -14.34 24.75 -6.48
CA ALA A 121 -15.61 25.35 -6.89
C ALA A 121 -16.35 24.55 -7.98
N ASN A 122 -15.63 23.76 -8.78
CA ASN A 122 -16.18 23.00 -9.90
C ASN A 122 -16.21 21.49 -9.65
N THR A 123 -15.76 21.04 -8.47
CA THR A 123 -15.86 19.62 -8.07
C THR A 123 -17.33 19.30 -7.77
N SER A 124 -17.90 18.31 -8.45
CA SER A 124 -19.26 17.84 -8.12
C SER A 124 -19.26 17.15 -6.74
N VAL A 125 -20.40 17.19 -6.05
CA VAL A 125 -20.55 16.47 -4.78
C VAL A 125 -20.33 14.97 -4.96
N ASP A 126 -20.82 14.40 -6.05
CA ASP A 126 -20.66 12.97 -6.37
C ASP A 126 -19.17 12.59 -6.56
N ASP A 127 -18.38 13.40 -7.28
CA ASP A 127 -16.94 13.16 -7.47
C ASP A 127 -16.17 13.31 -6.14
N PHE A 128 -16.56 14.28 -5.32
CA PHE A 128 -16.03 14.46 -3.97
C PHE A 128 -16.32 13.23 -3.10
N ASP A 129 -17.58 12.83 -3.02
CA ASP A 129 -18.04 11.69 -2.22
C ASP A 129 -17.39 10.39 -2.68
N TYR A 130 -17.29 10.17 -3.99
CA TYR A 130 -16.59 9.00 -4.55
C TYR A 130 -15.12 8.97 -4.12
N THR A 131 -14.42 10.10 -4.21
CA THR A 131 -13.02 10.22 -3.81
C THR A 131 -12.84 9.91 -2.31
N PHE A 132 -13.67 10.50 -1.46
CA PHE A 132 -13.63 10.28 -0.02
C PHE A 132 -14.06 8.86 0.37
N ASN A 133 -15.06 8.30 -0.30
CA ASN A 133 -15.51 6.93 -0.05
C ASN A 133 -14.38 5.91 -0.31
N VAL A 134 -13.64 6.06 -1.40
CA VAL A 134 -12.54 5.15 -1.69
C VAL A 134 -11.31 5.46 -0.84
N ASN A 135 -10.82 6.71 -0.89
CA ASN A 135 -9.53 7.05 -0.31
C ASN A 135 -9.56 7.11 1.23
N THR A 136 -10.59 7.74 1.81
CA THR A 136 -10.66 8.00 3.25
C THR A 136 -11.46 6.94 3.98
N ARG A 137 -12.72 6.72 3.57
CA ARG A 137 -13.58 5.70 4.20
C ARG A 137 -13.01 4.30 3.98
N GLY A 138 -12.48 4.01 2.78
CA GLY A 138 -11.81 2.74 2.50
C GLY A 138 -10.59 2.52 3.39
N ALA A 139 -9.73 3.53 3.54
CA ALA A 139 -8.58 3.45 4.45
C ALA A 139 -9.01 3.26 5.91
N PHE A 140 -10.07 3.93 6.35
CA PHE A 140 -10.66 3.75 7.68
C PHE A 140 -11.15 2.30 7.89
N LEU A 141 -11.92 1.75 6.95
CA LEU A 141 -12.46 0.40 7.07
C LEU A 141 -11.36 -0.66 7.12
N VAL A 142 -10.35 -0.54 6.26
CA VAL A 142 -9.18 -1.42 6.24
C VAL A 142 -8.39 -1.30 7.53
N SER A 143 -8.17 -0.08 8.03
CA SER A 143 -7.47 0.16 9.30
C SER A 143 -8.22 -0.39 10.51
N ARG A 144 -9.55 -0.26 10.53
CA ARG A 144 -10.42 -0.80 11.58
C ARG A 144 -10.31 -2.33 11.66
N GLU A 145 -10.41 -3.02 10.53
CA GLU A 145 -10.24 -4.48 10.51
C GLU A 145 -8.80 -4.87 10.90
N ALA A 146 -7.79 -4.12 10.43
CA ALA A 146 -6.40 -4.36 10.80
C ALA A 146 -6.17 -4.21 12.31
N ALA A 147 -6.65 -3.13 12.92
CA ALA A 147 -6.53 -2.89 14.36
C ALA A 147 -7.16 -3.99 15.22
N ASN A 148 -8.25 -4.61 14.74
CA ASN A 148 -8.95 -5.67 15.45
C ASN A 148 -8.37 -7.06 15.20
N ARG A 149 -7.66 -7.29 14.09
CA ARG A 149 -7.40 -8.64 13.57
C ARG A 149 -5.94 -8.93 13.23
N LEU A 150 -5.06 -7.93 13.23
CA LEU A 150 -3.63 -8.19 13.05
C LEU A 150 -3.05 -8.92 14.25
N LYS A 151 -2.06 -9.74 13.97
CA LYS A 151 -1.33 -10.46 15.00
C LYS A 151 -0.72 -9.49 16.01
N ARG A 152 -1.01 -9.74 17.28
CA ARG A 152 -0.48 -8.99 18.41
C ARG A 152 0.82 -9.63 18.94
N GLY A 153 1.58 -8.85 19.71
CA GLY A 153 2.80 -9.38 20.33
C GLY A 153 4.03 -9.35 19.42
N GLY A 154 4.00 -8.57 18.36
CA GLY A 154 5.11 -8.32 17.44
C GLY A 154 4.80 -8.63 15.99
N GLY A 155 5.43 -7.86 15.09
CA GLY A 155 5.29 -8.00 13.64
C GLY A 155 4.01 -7.46 13.03
N GLY A 156 3.09 -6.85 13.80
CA GLY A 156 1.90 -6.18 13.28
C GLY A 156 2.26 -4.85 12.61
N ARG A 157 1.85 -4.63 11.34
CA ARG A 157 2.19 -3.44 10.56
C ARG A 157 1.00 -2.95 9.75
N ILE A 158 0.61 -1.70 9.97
CA ILE A 158 -0.42 -0.99 9.18
C ILE A 158 0.28 0.11 8.40
N ILE A 159 0.24 0.01 7.06
CA ILE A 159 0.92 0.94 6.17
C ILE A 159 -0.11 1.51 5.19
N LEU A 160 -0.36 2.80 5.24
CA LEU A 160 -1.34 3.47 4.39
C LEU A 160 -0.63 4.35 3.36
N LEU A 161 -1.04 4.26 2.09
CA LEU A 161 -0.50 5.12 1.03
C LEU A 161 -1.23 6.46 1.02
N SER A 162 -0.50 7.52 1.46
CA SER A 162 -0.89 8.91 1.33
C SER A 162 -0.36 9.50 0.01
N SER A 163 -0.04 10.79 -0.02
CA SER A 163 0.57 11.49 -1.14
C SER A 163 1.34 12.71 -0.62
N SER A 164 2.57 12.93 -1.09
CA SER A 164 3.40 14.04 -0.59
C SER A 164 3.06 15.39 -1.23
N ASP A 165 2.75 15.38 -2.52
CA ASP A 165 2.63 16.60 -3.33
C ASP A 165 1.26 16.80 -3.97
N GLY A 166 0.51 15.72 -4.09
CA GLY A 166 -0.84 15.79 -4.64
C GLY A 166 -1.72 16.78 -3.88
N GLY A 167 -1.23 17.17 -2.69
CA GLY A 167 -2.01 17.90 -1.75
C GLY A 167 -2.14 19.40 -1.99
N LEU A 168 -1.26 20.04 -2.70
CA LEU A 168 -1.23 21.51 -2.74
C LEU A 168 -1.20 22.08 -4.17
N ARG A 169 -1.78 21.35 -5.13
CA ARG A 169 -1.91 21.80 -6.52
C ARG A 169 -3.36 22.11 -6.86
N VAL A 170 -3.56 23.09 -7.72
CA VAL A 170 -4.88 23.35 -8.31
C VAL A 170 -5.38 22.09 -9.01
N GLY A 171 -6.65 21.75 -8.81
CA GLY A 171 -7.26 20.53 -9.37
C GLY A 171 -7.13 19.28 -8.51
N PHE A 172 -6.52 19.36 -7.31
CA PHE A 172 -6.34 18.21 -6.42
C PHE A 172 -7.12 18.34 -5.11
N GLY A 173 -8.08 19.24 -5.00
CA GLY A 173 -8.73 19.58 -3.72
C GLY A 173 -9.30 18.39 -2.96
N ALA A 174 -10.21 17.63 -3.57
CA ALA A 174 -10.81 16.45 -2.94
C ALA A 174 -9.76 15.35 -2.67
N TYR A 175 -8.89 15.07 -3.64
CA TYR A 175 -7.84 14.06 -3.50
C TYR A 175 -6.89 14.39 -2.34
N ALA A 176 -6.39 15.63 -2.31
CA ALA A 176 -5.46 16.08 -1.28
C ALA A 176 -6.06 15.99 0.12
N ALA A 177 -7.28 16.50 0.28
CA ALA A 177 -8.01 16.44 1.55
C ALA A 177 -8.24 14.98 1.98
N SER A 178 -8.58 14.08 1.03
CA SER A 178 -8.76 12.66 1.33
C SER A 178 -7.47 11.99 1.82
N LYS A 179 -6.31 12.37 1.28
CA LYS A 179 -5.00 11.84 1.69
C LYS A 179 -4.50 12.45 3.00
N ALA A 180 -4.76 13.73 3.26
CA ALA A 180 -4.45 14.37 4.54
C ALA A 180 -5.22 13.72 5.72
N ALA A 181 -6.48 13.33 5.49
CA ALA A 181 -7.28 12.60 6.48
C ALA A 181 -6.61 11.28 6.90
N ILE A 182 -6.00 10.56 5.97
CA ILE A 182 -5.29 9.30 6.25
C ILE A 182 -4.09 9.54 7.17
N GLU A 183 -3.32 10.60 6.95
CA GLU A 183 -2.15 10.94 7.78
C GLU A 183 -2.55 11.26 9.23
N THR A 184 -3.71 11.89 9.42
CA THR A 184 -4.24 12.13 10.76
C THR A 184 -4.72 10.83 11.42
N MET A 185 -5.44 9.96 10.69
CA MET A 185 -5.88 8.67 11.22
C MET A 185 -4.71 7.81 11.70
N VAL A 186 -3.61 7.75 10.95
CA VAL A 186 -2.41 6.99 11.33
C VAL A 186 -1.83 7.45 12.66
N LYS A 187 -1.77 8.76 12.91
CA LYS A 187 -1.25 9.32 14.17
C LYS A 187 -2.10 8.93 15.38
N ILE A 188 -3.41 8.87 15.20
CA ILE A 188 -4.34 8.44 16.25
C ILE A 188 -4.23 6.92 16.44
N LEU A 189 -4.29 6.17 15.35
CA LEU A 189 -4.23 4.71 15.38
C LEU A 189 -2.94 4.19 16.06
N ALA A 190 -1.80 4.82 15.82
CA ALA A 190 -0.54 4.49 16.47
C ALA A 190 -0.60 4.63 18.02
N ARG A 191 -1.43 5.53 18.53
CA ARG A 191 -1.65 5.71 19.97
C ARG A 191 -2.67 4.71 20.52
N GLU A 192 -3.74 4.44 19.77
CA GLU A 192 -4.81 3.50 20.16
C GLU A 192 -4.30 2.07 20.24
N LEU A 193 -3.31 1.70 19.42
CA LEU A 193 -2.67 0.39 19.40
C LEU A 193 -1.58 0.19 20.49
N LYS A 194 -1.53 1.10 21.48
CA LYS A 194 -0.60 1.00 22.60
C LYS A 194 -0.64 -0.38 23.27
N GLY A 195 0.52 -1.00 23.43
CA GLY A 195 0.68 -2.32 24.06
C GLY A 195 0.41 -3.51 23.16
N MET A 196 -0.07 -3.31 21.93
CA MET A 196 -0.35 -4.39 20.98
C MET A 196 0.87 -4.81 20.16
N GLN A 197 1.95 -4.02 20.18
CA GLN A 197 3.15 -4.17 19.33
C GLN A 197 2.80 -4.15 17.82
N ILE A 198 1.85 -3.30 17.45
CA ILE A 198 1.45 -3.00 16.08
C ILE A 198 1.85 -1.56 15.78
N THR A 199 2.56 -1.33 14.69
CA THR A 199 2.86 0.02 14.22
C THR A 199 1.91 0.45 13.11
N ALA A 200 1.58 1.73 13.06
CA ALA A 200 0.77 2.34 12.00
C ALA A 200 1.51 3.53 11.40
N ASN A 201 1.80 3.49 10.10
CA ASN A 201 2.54 4.54 9.38
C ASN A 201 1.91 4.84 8.02
N CYS A 202 2.18 6.05 7.50
CA CYS A 202 1.93 6.40 6.11
C CYS A 202 3.22 6.38 5.30
N VAL A 203 3.12 5.96 4.04
CA VAL A 203 4.07 6.28 2.98
C VAL A 203 3.39 7.29 2.07
N ALA A 204 4.06 8.39 1.77
CA ALA A 204 3.55 9.49 0.96
C ALA A 204 4.42 9.65 -0.30
N PRO A 205 4.08 8.96 -1.41
CA PRO A 205 4.79 9.07 -2.68
C PRO A 205 4.71 10.48 -3.26
N GLY A 206 5.75 10.89 -3.98
CA GLY A 206 5.73 12.01 -4.91
C GLY A 206 5.06 11.64 -6.24
N PRO A 207 5.35 12.38 -7.31
CA PRO A 207 4.94 12.02 -8.67
C PRO A 207 5.64 10.73 -9.12
N ILE A 208 4.87 9.65 -9.23
CA ILE A 208 5.36 8.32 -9.63
C ILE A 208 4.83 7.96 -11.01
N ALA A 209 5.68 7.43 -11.89
CA ALA A 209 5.37 7.01 -13.25
C ALA A 209 4.38 5.84 -13.26
N THR A 210 3.10 6.14 -13.12
CA THR A 210 1.98 5.19 -13.10
C THR A 210 0.89 5.64 -14.06
N GLN A 211 0.00 4.72 -14.45
CA GLN A 211 -1.19 5.08 -15.23
C GLN A 211 -1.97 6.23 -14.58
N MET A 212 -2.18 6.18 -13.27
CA MET A 212 -2.88 7.23 -12.51
C MET A 212 -2.19 8.60 -12.63
N PHE A 213 -0.86 8.63 -12.74
CA PHE A 213 -0.11 9.88 -12.89
C PHE A 213 -0.26 10.46 -14.29
N PHE A 214 -0.19 9.65 -15.34
CA PHE A 214 -0.21 10.13 -16.73
C PHE A 214 -1.62 10.50 -17.20
N GLU A 215 -2.64 9.84 -16.67
CA GLU A 215 -4.02 10.05 -17.10
C GLU A 215 -4.49 11.49 -16.89
N GLY A 216 -5.00 12.11 -17.96
CA GLY A 216 -5.49 13.49 -17.95
C GLY A 216 -4.40 14.58 -17.97
N LYS A 217 -3.12 14.24 -18.18
CA LYS A 217 -2.02 15.20 -18.26
C LYS A 217 -1.46 15.33 -19.68
N THR A 218 -1.05 16.54 -20.03
CA THR A 218 -0.29 16.83 -21.25
C THR A 218 1.20 16.58 -21.03
N GLU A 219 1.97 16.41 -22.11
CA GLU A 219 3.44 16.28 -22.07
C GLU A 219 4.09 17.45 -21.33
N ASP A 220 3.68 18.69 -21.64
CA ASP A 220 4.17 19.91 -20.96
C ASP A 220 3.96 19.87 -19.43
N GLN A 221 2.82 19.33 -18.96
CA GLN A 221 2.56 19.17 -17.52
C GLN A 221 3.45 18.10 -16.89
N ILE A 222 3.79 17.06 -17.65
CA ILE A 222 4.71 16.00 -17.20
C ILE A 222 6.13 16.56 -17.11
N GLU A 223 6.62 17.25 -18.16
CA GLU A 223 7.94 17.88 -18.19
C GLU A 223 8.12 18.89 -17.05
N LYS A 224 7.16 19.80 -16.85
CA LYS A 224 7.16 20.74 -15.72
C LYS A 224 7.15 20.05 -14.34
N THR A 225 6.60 18.85 -14.26
CA THR A 225 6.65 18.06 -13.03
C THR A 225 8.04 17.48 -12.80
N ILE A 226 8.70 17.00 -13.86
CA ILE A 226 10.08 16.48 -13.81
C ILE A 226 11.06 17.61 -13.46
N GLU A 227 10.95 18.77 -14.11
CA GLU A 227 11.81 19.93 -13.84
C GLU A 227 11.79 20.39 -12.37
N LYS A 228 10.63 20.26 -11.71
CA LYS A 228 10.47 20.62 -10.29
C LYS A 228 11.01 19.55 -9.34
N CYS A 229 11.34 18.37 -9.82
CA CYS A 229 11.89 17.31 -9.00
C CYS A 229 13.41 17.45 -8.88
N PRO A 230 13.98 17.62 -7.69
CA PRO A 230 15.44 17.70 -7.50
C PRO A 230 16.21 16.52 -8.06
N MET A 231 15.59 15.32 -8.14
CA MET A 231 16.18 14.13 -8.73
C MET A 231 16.13 14.11 -10.28
N GLY A 232 15.52 15.12 -10.92
CA GLY A 232 15.47 15.27 -12.39
C GLY A 232 14.64 14.19 -13.10
N ARG A 233 13.78 13.46 -12.39
CA ARG A 233 12.92 12.41 -12.96
C ARG A 233 11.62 12.26 -12.16
N LEU A 234 10.64 11.60 -12.75
CA LEU A 234 9.56 11.01 -11.97
C LEU A 234 10.12 9.87 -11.09
N GLY A 235 9.48 9.62 -9.97
CA GLY A 235 9.72 8.40 -9.22
C GLY A 235 9.17 7.18 -9.97
N GLU A 236 9.75 6.04 -9.73
CA GLU A 236 9.28 4.74 -10.22
C GLU A 236 8.59 3.98 -9.08
N ILE A 237 7.79 2.98 -9.43
CA ILE A 237 7.12 2.14 -8.43
C ILE A 237 8.12 1.40 -7.55
N GLU A 238 9.30 1.11 -8.08
CA GLU A 238 10.45 0.50 -7.41
C GLU A 238 11.10 1.44 -6.37
N ASP A 239 10.92 2.75 -6.47
CA ASP A 239 11.38 3.69 -5.43
C ASP A 239 10.49 3.61 -4.16
N ILE A 240 9.25 3.16 -4.28
CA ILE A 240 8.28 3.09 -3.18
C ILE A 240 8.31 1.75 -2.46
N ALA A 241 8.36 0.65 -3.21
CA ALA A 241 8.20 -0.69 -2.66
C ALA A 241 9.24 -1.05 -1.57
N PRO A 242 10.55 -0.69 -1.69
CA PRO A 242 11.54 -0.98 -0.64
C PRO A 242 11.26 -0.26 0.68
N VAL A 243 10.73 0.97 0.64
CA VAL A 243 10.35 1.71 1.85
C VAL A 243 9.20 1.02 2.57
N VAL A 244 8.20 0.52 1.82
CA VAL A 244 7.12 -0.29 2.39
C VAL A 244 7.66 -1.61 2.94
N GLY A 245 8.59 -2.27 2.24
CA GLY A 245 9.26 -3.48 2.71
C GLY A 245 10.03 -3.28 4.01
N PHE A 246 10.76 -2.17 4.14
CA PHE A 246 11.42 -1.78 5.38
C PHE A 246 10.41 -1.57 6.52
N LEU A 247 9.33 -0.82 6.28
CA LEU A 247 8.27 -0.60 7.28
C LEU A 247 7.52 -1.87 7.66
N ALA A 248 7.46 -2.86 6.78
CA ALA A 248 6.87 -4.17 7.04
C ALA A 248 7.77 -5.08 7.90
N GLY A 249 9.07 -4.80 7.97
CA GLY A 249 10.06 -5.56 8.72
C GLY A 249 10.21 -5.17 10.18
N ASP A 250 11.06 -5.89 10.91
CA ASP A 250 11.32 -5.65 12.34
C ASP A 250 12.23 -4.44 12.57
N GLY A 251 13.12 -4.13 11.60
CA GLY A 251 14.01 -2.97 11.68
C GLY A 251 13.31 -1.62 11.78
N SER A 252 12.00 -1.58 11.52
CA SER A 252 11.17 -0.36 11.62
C SER A 252 10.31 -0.29 12.86
N GLU A 253 10.48 -1.17 13.84
CA GLU A 253 9.57 -1.28 15.00
C GLU A 253 9.45 0.01 15.82
N TRP A 254 10.48 0.85 15.82
CA TRP A 254 10.45 2.15 16.51
C TRP A 254 9.84 3.29 15.67
N ILE A 255 9.46 3.01 14.41
CA ILE A 255 8.78 3.97 13.54
C ILE A 255 7.27 3.75 13.67
N ASN A 256 6.59 4.69 14.34
CA ASN A 256 5.16 4.60 14.60
C ASN A 256 4.49 5.98 14.53
N GLY A 257 3.33 6.08 13.88
CA GLY A 257 2.57 7.31 13.70
C GLY A 257 3.20 8.30 12.70
N GLN A 258 4.11 7.84 11.84
CA GLN A 258 4.87 8.70 10.94
C GLN A 258 4.28 8.73 9.53
N THR A 259 4.52 9.85 8.83
CA THR A 259 4.31 9.98 7.39
C THR A 259 5.68 10.10 6.72
N ILE A 260 6.09 9.05 6.02
CA ILE A 260 7.38 8.99 5.32
C ILE A 260 7.18 9.43 3.87
N ARG A 261 7.74 10.57 3.51
CA ARG A 261 7.70 11.10 2.16
C ARG A 261 8.76 10.44 1.29
N VAL A 262 8.31 9.87 0.16
CA VAL A 262 9.18 9.22 -0.84
C VAL A 262 8.91 9.93 -2.17
N ASN A 263 9.58 11.06 -2.39
CA ASN A 263 9.19 12.03 -3.42
C ASN A 263 10.37 12.68 -4.16
N GLY A 264 11.58 12.15 -4.03
CA GLY A 264 12.76 12.70 -4.70
C GLY A 264 13.06 14.17 -4.36
N GLY A 265 12.58 14.67 -3.20
CA GLY A 265 12.73 16.06 -2.78
C GLY A 265 11.72 17.04 -3.41
N SER A 266 10.73 16.55 -4.17
CA SER A 266 9.75 17.41 -4.88
C SER A 266 8.92 18.29 -3.94
N ALA A 267 8.67 17.84 -2.71
CA ALA A 267 8.07 18.66 -1.67
C ALA A 267 8.80 18.45 -0.34
N LEU A 268 9.33 19.53 0.19
CA LEU A 268 9.90 19.56 1.51
C LEU A 268 8.82 20.03 2.49
N SER A 269 8.67 19.33 3.62
CA SER A 269 7.86 19.88 4.72
C SER A 269 8.45 21.22 5.13
N LYS A 270 7.64 22.27 5.20
CA LYS A 270 8.07 23.48 5.90
C LYS A 270 8.38 23.08 7.34
N LEU A 271 9.59 23.41 7.78
CA LEU A 271 9.99 23.33 9.18
C LEU A 271 9.08 24.21 10.04
#